data_ca375a3a9fc692d1b8117db1827568e6
#
_entry.id   ca375a3a9fc692d1b8117db1827568e6
#
_cell.length_a   1.000
_cell.length_b   1.000
_cell.length_c   1.000
_cell.angle_alpha   90.00
_cell.angle_beta   90.00
_cell.angle_gamma   90.00
#
_symmetry.space_group_name_H-M   'P 1'
#
loop_
_entity.id
_entity.type
_entity.pdbx_description
1 polymer ?
#
loop_
_entity_poly.entity_id
_entity_poly.type
_entity_poly.pdbx_seq_one_letter_code
_entity_poly.pdbx_strand_id
1 'polypeptide(L)'
;AEHIPVGGMIEVPAAALSAGIFASKLDFLAIGTNDLVQYTLAIDRTDQRIAHLYDELHPAVLRLIALTIRAARKASKPVCVCGEMAGEHRVAPLLLGMGLRSFSMLPSRLLRVKSEVLKVDTRQLTPLVRRMLVQDDLGSIRRGLACLGIEDASAMPSFSGAVNA
;
A
#
# COMPACT_ATOMS: atom_id res chain seq x y z
N ALA A 1 -9.11 -18.38 29.40
CA ALA A 1 -8.10 -18.35 28.34
C ALA A 1 -7.89 -16.87 27.96
N GLU A 2 -6.65 -16.42 27.82
CA GLU A 2 -6.35 -15.10 27.31
C GLU A 2 -6.87 -14.99 25.87
N HIS A 3 -7.43 -13.86 25.51
CA HIS A 3 -7.90 -13.58 24.15
C HIS A 3 -6.68 -13.46 23.23
N ILE A 4 -6.60 -14.32 22.22
CA ILE A 4 -5.58 -14.24 21.17
C ILE A 4 -6.15 -13.41 20.04
N PRO A 5 -5.54 -12.25 19.69
CA PRO A 5 -6.01 -11.43 18.57
C PRO A 5 -5.91 -12.16 17.24
N VAL A 6 -6.99 -12.15 16.46
CA VAL A 6 -7.06 -12.79 15.14
C VAL A 6 -7.17 -11.71 14.07
N GLY A 7 -6.24 -11.69 13.14
CA GLY A 7 -6.23 -10.76 12.01
C GLY A 7 -6.49 -11.43 10.66
N GLY A 8 -6.70 -10.61 9.63
CA GLY A 8 -6.87 -11.06 8.26
C GLY A 8 -5.96 -10.35 7.29
N MET A 9 -5.39 -11.11 6.32
CA MET A 9 -4.65 -10.55 5.21
C MET A 9 -5.62 -10.10 4.10
N ILE A 10 -5.51 -8.83 3.74
CA ILE A 10 -6.25 -8.24 2.61
C ILE A 10 -5.28 -8.15 1.45
N GLU A 11 -5.35 -9.13 0.57
CA GLU A 11 -4.37 -9.30 -0.52
C GLU A 11 -5.01 -9.67 -1.87
N VAL A 12 -6.37 -9.69 -1.90
CA VAL A 12 -7.13 -9.82 -3.13
C VAL A 12 -8.17 -8.71 -3.25
N PRO A 13 -8.53 -8.26 -4.47
CA PRO A 13 -9.50 -7.18 -4.66
C PRO A 13 -10.85 -7.42 -3.96
N ALA A 14 -11.35 -8.64 -4.00
CA ALA A 14 -12.62 -9.00 -3.35
C ALA A 14 -12.57 -8.78 -1.83
N ALA A 15 -11.45 -9.10 -1.18
CA ALA A 15 -11.26 -8.86 0.25
C ALA A 15 -11.18 -7.35 0.55
N ALA A 16 -10.47 -6.58 -0.28
CA ALA A 16 -10.36 -5.12 -0.11
C ALA A 16 -11.73 -4.43 -0.26
N LEU A 17 -12.54 -4.84 -1.24
CA LEU A 17 -13.91 -4.34 -1.43
C LEU A 17 -14.81 -4.71 -0.26
N SER A 18 -14.56 -5.83 0.40
CA SER A 18 -15.31 -6.34 1.56
C SER A 18 -14.64 -6.02 2.91
N ALA A 19 -13.63 -5.14 2.93
CA ALA A 19 -12.81 -4.88 4.12
C ALA A 19 -13.62 -4.45 5.35
N GLY A 20 -14.77 -3.81 5.17
CA GLY A 20 -15.67 -3.45 6.27
C GLY A 20 -16.25 -4.66 6.98
N ILE A 21 -16.55 -5.75 6.25
CA ILE A 21 -17.05 -7.01 6.82
C ILE A 21 -15.95 -7.67 7.66
N PHE A 22 -14.72 -7.74 7.12
CA PHE A 22 -13.57 -8.29 7.84
C PHE A 22 -13.26 -7.46 9.10
N ALA A 23 -13.20 -6.13 8.98
CA ALA A 23 -12.94 -5.25 10.10
C ALA A 23 -13.98 -5.36 11.23
N SER A 24 -15.24 -5.73 10.92
CA SER A 24 -16.25 -5.94 11.96
C SER A 24 -16.07 -7.23 12.75
N LYS A 25 -15.35 -8.21 12.21
CA LYS A 25 -15.22 -9.56 12.78
C LYS A 25 -13.82 -9.87 13.32
N LEU A 26 -12.82 -9.19 12.80
CA LEU A 26 -11.41 -9.44 13.12
C LEU A 26 -10.86 -8.36 14.07
N ASP A 27 -9.76 -8.68 14.72
CA ASP A 27 -9.10 -7.77 15.66
C ASP A 27 -8.18 -6.76 14.95
N PHE A 28 -7.59 -7.17 13.82
CA PHE A 28 -6.75 -6.30 12.97
C PHE A 28 -6.78 -6.74 11.51
N LEU A 29 -6.30 -5.86 10.62
CA LEU A 29 -6.09 -6.17 9.20
C LEU A 29 -4.63 -5.95 8.81
N ALA A 30 -4.15 -6.78 7.90
CA ALA A 30 -2.86 -6.59 7.24
C ALA A 30 -3.10 -6.50 5.72
N ILE A 31 -2.46 -5.56 5.04
CA ILE A 31 -2.57 -5.41 3.59
C ILE A 31 -1.33 -6.02 2.94
N GLY A 32 -1.50 -7.16 2.25
CA GLY A 32 -0.47 -7.85 1.49
C GLY A 32 -0.33 -7.23 0.10
N THR A 33 0.54 -6.21 -0.04
CA THR A 33 0.59 -5.40 -1.27
C THR A 33 1.04 -6.18 -2.48
N ASN A 34 1.96 -7.12 -2.33
CA ASN A 34 2.50 -7.89 -3.46
C ASN A 34 1.40 -8.67 -4.19
N ASP A 35 0.62 -9.44 -3.44
CA ASP A 35 -0.47 -10.24 -4.00
C ASP A 35 -1.66 -9.37 -4.39
N LEU A 36 -1.94 -8.30 -3.64
CA LEU A 36 -2.99 -7.36 -4.01
C LEU A 36 -2.73 -6.73 -5.38
N VAL A 37 -1.49 -6.34 -5.69
CA VAL A 37 -1.11 -5.83 -7.02
C VAL A 37 -1.28 -6.93 -8.07
N GLN A 38 -0.71 -8.11 -7.82
CA GLN A 38 -0.77 -9.26 -8.73
C GLN A 38 -2.21 -9.59 -9.13
N TYR A 39 -3.09 -9.76 -8.15
CA TYR A 39 -4.48 -10.11 -8.42
C TYR A 39 -5.32 -8.95 -8.96
N THR A 40 -5.01 -7.71 -8.62
CA THR A 40 -5.71 -6.53 -9.15
C THR A 40 -5.41 -6.33 -10.63
N LEU A 41 -4.16 -6.52 -11.03
CA LEU A 41 -3.71 -6.30 -12.40
C LEU A 41 -3.72 -7.57 -13.25
N ALA A 42 -3.95 -8.73 -12.63
CA ALA A 42 -3.85 -10.05 -13.24
C ALA A 42 -2.46 -10.30 -13.87
N ILE A 43 -1.41 -9.84 -13.20
CA ILE A 43 -0.02 -9.93 -13.66
C ILE A 43 0.79 -10.75 -12.67
N ASP A 44 1.34 -11.87 -13.14
CA ASP A 44 2.30 -12.63 -12.38
C ASP A 44 3.67 -11.92 -12.40
N ARG A 45 4.11 -11.44 -11.24
CA ARG A 45 5.40 -10.75 -11.08
C ARG A 45 6.60 -11.65 -11.36
N THR A 46 6.43 -12.96 -11.36
CA THR A 46 7.49 -13.95 -11.65
C THR A 46 7.64 -14.23 -13.15
N ASP A 47 6.64 -13.89 -13.96
CA ASP A 47 6.71 -14.02 -15.42
C ASP A 47 7.44 -12.81 -16.01
N GLN A 48 8.70 -13.02 -16.41
CA GLN A 48 9.58 -11.98 -16.96
C GLN A 48 9.01 -11.27 -18.19
N ARG A 49 8.09 -11.91 -18.94
CA ARG A 49 7.49 -11.35 -20.15
C ARG A 49 6.53 -10.21 -19.84
N ILE A 50 5.85 -10.27 -18.70
CA ILE A 50 4.80 -9.32 -18.29
C ILE A 50 5.13 -8.57 -16.99
N ALA A 51 6.24 -8.89 -16.32
CA ALA A 51 6.64 -8.26 -15.06
C ALA A 51 6.77 -6.72 -15.18
N HIS A 52 7.09 -6.21 -16.37
CA HIS A 52 7.17 -4.77 -16.64
C HIS A 52 5.81 -4.05 -16.54
N LEU A 53 4.69 -4.79 -16.56
CA LEU A 53 3.33 -4.25 -16.36
C LEU A 53 2.91 -4.22 -14.88
N TYR A 54 3.72 -4.83 -13.99
CA TYR A 54 3.46 -4.82 -12.56
C TYR A 54 3.72 -3.41 -12.00
N ASP A 55 2.65 -2.74 -11.59
CA ASP A 55 2.70 -1.35 -11.12
C ASP A 55 2.04 -1.23 -9.75
N GLU A 56 2.86 -1.12 -8.70
CA GLU A 56 2.40 -0.94 -7.31
C GLU A 56 1.64 0.38 -7.11
N LEU A 57 1.89 1.37 -7.96
CA LEU A 57 1.26 2.69 -7.91
C LEU A 57 0.05 2.80 -8.84
N HIS A 58 -0.40 1.68 -9.41
CA HIS A 58 -1.58 1.66 -10.26
C HIS A 58 -2.81 2.18 -9.48
N PRO A 59 -3.61 3.10 -10.05
CA PRO A 59 -4.73 3.73 -9.36
C PRO A 59 -5.72 2.76 -8.73
N ALA A 60 -6.00 1.62 -9.38
CA ALA A 60 -6.88 0.60 -8.83
C ALA A 60 -6.32 0.02 -7.53
N VAL A 61 -5.01 -0.28 -7.50
CA VAL A 61 -4.33 -0.79 -6.30
C VAL A 61 -4.37 0.24 -5.17
N LEU A 62 -3.99 1.49 -5.47
CA LEU A 62 -4.00 2.58 -4.49
C LEU A 62 -5.39 2.82 -3.89
N ARG A 63 -6.44 2.72 -4.72
CA ARG A 63 -7.83 2.85 -4.25
C ARG A 63 -8.24 1.70 -3.34
N LEU A 64 -7.84 0.46 -3.64
CA LEU A 64 -8.12 -0.71 -2.79
C LEU A 64 -7.41 -0.61 -1.44
N ILE A 65 -6.14 -0.17 -1.43
CA ILE A 65 -5.39 0.10 -0.20
C ILE A 65 -6.11 1.17 0.63
N ALA A 66 -6.44 2.31 0.02
CA ALA A 66 -7.12 3.42 0.71
C ALA A 66 -8.51 3.01 1.23
N LEU A 67 -9.24 2.18 0.49
CA LEU A 67 -10.53 1.63 0.91
C LEU A 67 -10.38 0.76 2.15
N THR A 68 -9.39 -0.13 2.17
CA THR A 68 -9.10 -1.01 3.30
C THR A 68 -8.71 -0.22 4.54
N ILE A 69 -7.78 0.75 4.41
CA ILE A 69 -7.38 1.62 5.52
C ILE A 69 -8.59 2.37 6.10
N ARG A 70 -9.45 2.90 5.24
CA ARG A 70 -10.66 3.63 5.66
C ARG A 70 -11.65 2.73 6.38
N ALA A 71 -11.85 1.49 5.89
CA ALA A 71 -12.73 0.51 6.52
C ALA A 71 -12.25 0.12 7.92
N ALA A 72 -10.96 -0.18 8.08
CA ALA A 72 -10.35 -0.49 9.36
C ALA A 72 -10.48 0.68 10.35
N ARG A 73 -10.18 1.90 9.91
CA ARG A 73 -10.32 3.11 10.75
C ARG A 73 -11.77 3.36 11.18
N LYS A 74 -12.75 3.16 10.29
CA LYS A 74 -14.16 3.29 10.61
C LYS A 74 -14.60 2.28 11.69
N ALA A 75 -14.01 1.09 11.67
CA ALA A 75 -14.25 0.03 12.65
C ALA A 75 -13.35 0.16 13.90
N SER A 76 -12.51 1.19 13.99
CA SER A 76 -11.49 1.38 15.05
C SER A 76 -10.56 0.16 15.21
N LYS A 77 -10.22 -0.48 14.09
CA LYS A 77 -9.31 -1.64 14.07
C LYS A 77 -7.92 -1.23 13.59
N PRO A 78 -6.86 -1.82 14.17
CA PRO A 78 -5.51 -1.68 13.65
C PRO A 78 -5.43 -2.16 12.20
N VAL A 79 -4.64 -1.47 11.39
CA VAL A 79 -4.30 -1.89 10.04
C VAL A 79 -2.84 -1.62 9.75
N CYS A 80 -2.13 -2.60 9.20
CA CYS A 80 -0.76 -2.44 8.73
C CYS A 80 -0.67 -2.75 7.23
N VAL A 81 0.37 -2.24 6.59
CA VAL A 81 0.79 -2.66 5.26
C VAL A 81 2.04 -3.52 5.40
N CYS A 82 2.06 -4.65 4.72
CA CYS A 82 3.22 -5.51 4.55
C CYS A 82 3.46 -5.75 3.06
N GLY A 83 4.57 -6.36 2.73
CA GLY A 83 5.05 -6.47 1.36
C GLY A 83 6.09 -5.42 1.02
N GLU A 84 6.50 -5.38 -0.24
CA GLU A 84 7.62 -4.54 -0.67
C GLU A 84 7.32 -3.04 -0.58
N MET A 85 6.09 -2.65 -0.89
CA MET A 85 5.61 -1.27 -0.79
C MET A 85 5.80 -0.67 0.62
N ALA A 86 5.65 -1.48 1.69
CA ALA A 86 5.85 -1.00 3.05
C ALA A 86 7.29 -0.55 3.33
N GLY A 87 8.26 -1.16 2.65
CA GLY A 87 9.69 -0.85 2.75
C GLY A 87 10.19 0.19 1.75
N GLU A 88 9.35 0.64 0.83
CA GLU A 88 9.73 1.65 -0.14
C GLU A 88 9.54 3.06 0.46
N HIS A 89 10.66 3.69 0.81
CA HIS A 89 10.67 4.96 1.53
C HIS A 89 9.95 6.09 0.77
N ARG A 90 10.00 6.10 -0.57
CA ARG A 90 9.32 7.11 -1.40
C ARG A 90 7.81 6.98 -1.35
N VAL A 91 7.29 5.76 -1.13
CA VAL A 91 5.84 5.49 -1.04
C VAL A 91 5.29 5.77 0.36
N ALA A 92 6.14 5.81 1.38
CA ALA A 92 5.70 6.05 2.77
C ALA A 92 4.84 7.33 2.94
N PRO A 93 5.15 8.49 2.34
CA PRO A 93 4.30 9.67 2.41
C PRO A 93 2.89 9.41 1.86
N LEU A 94 2.77 8.70 0.74
CA LEU A 94 1.48 8.36 0.14
C LEU A 94 0.63 7.53 1.10
N LEU A 95 1.19 6.46 1.66
CA LEU A 95 0.51 5.59 2.62
C LEU A 95 0.12 6.33 3.90
N LEU A 96 0.98 7.21 4.41
CA LEU A 96 0.66 8.10 5.54
C LEU A 96 -0.50 9.04 5.22
N GLY A 97 -0.53 9.60 4.01
CA GLY A 97 -1.60 10.46 3.52
C GLY A 97 -2.94 9.74 3.39
N MET A 98 -2.94 8.45 3.06
CA MET A 98 -4.12 7.57 3.10
C MET A 98 -4.61 7.32 4.53
N GLY A 99 -3.77 7.58 5.53
CA GLY A 99 -4.09 7.40 6.95
C GLY A 99 -3.47 6.16 7.59
N LEU A 100 -2.55 5.47 6.90
CA LEU A 100 -1.80 4.35 7.47
C LEU A 100 -0.89 4.85 8.62
N ARG A 101 -0.68 4.01 9.64
CA ARG A 101 0.19 4.31 10.78
C ARG A 101 1.07 3.13 11.19
N SER A 102 0.89 1.96 10.57
CA SER A 102 1.67 0.76 10.86
C SER A 102 2.23 0.17 9.57
N PHE A 103 3.53 -0.09 9.57
CA PHE A 103 4.28 -0.61 8.43
C PHE A 103 5.08 -1.82 8.88
N SER A 104 5.01 -2.91 8.13
CA SER A 104 5.83 -4.10 8.34
C SER A 104 6.80 -4.26 7.19
N MET A 105 8.09 -4.26 7.48
CA MET A 105 9.13 -4.25 6.45
C MET A 105 10.40 -4.97 6.94
N LEU A 106 11.31 -5.24 6.02
CA LEU A 106 12.64 -5.73 6.35
C LEU A 106 13.41 -4.70 7.20
N PRO A 107 14.17 -5.14 8.23
CA PRO A 107 14.94 -4.24 9.09
C PRO A 107 15.89 -3.31 8.33
N SER A 108 16.45 -3.75 7.20
CA SER A 108 17.34 -2.96 6.34
C SER A 108 16.66 -1.73 5.72
N ARG A 109 15.33 -1.73 5.60
CA ARG A 109 14.54 -0.62 5.05
C ARG A 109 14.11 0.41 6.10
N LEU A 110 14.09 0.00 7.37
CA LEU A 110 13.48 0.76 8.47
C LEU A 110 14.01 2.19 8.58
N LEU A 111 15.32 2.37 8.56
CA LEU A 111 15.91 3.71 8.78
C LEU A 111 15.57 4.68 7.65
N ARG A 112 15.53 4.21 6.40
CA ARG A 112 15.14 5.03 5.26
C ARG A 112 13.68 5.46 5.33
N VAL A 113 12.78 4.50 5.59
CA VAL A 113 11.34 4.80 5.76
C VAL A 113 11.12 5.75 6.94
N LYS A 114 11.77 5.50 8.08
CA LYS A 114 11.69 6.39 9.25
C LYS A 114 12.15 7.81 8.93
N SER A 115 13.22 7.98 8.17
CA SER A 115 13.71 9.29 7.75
C SER A 115 12.65 10.06 6.95
N GLU A 116 11.94 9.41 6.02
CA GLU A 116 10.88 10.05 5.25
C GLU A 116 9.65 10.38 6.12
N VAL A 117 9.26 9.45 7.00
CA VAL A 117 8.15 9.66 7.95
C VAL A 117 8.36 10.91 8.81
N LEU A 118 9.60 11.16 9.25
CA LEU A 118 9.93 12.32 10.10
C LEU A 118 9.87 13.67 9.36
N LYS A 119 9.90 13.67 8.02
CA LYS A 119 9.83 14.89 7.20
C LYS A 119 8.38 15.29 6.87
N VAL A 120 7.41 14.44 7.14
CA VAL A 120 6.04 14.58 6.64
C VAL A 120 5.11 15.22 7.67
N ASP A 121 4.37 16.26 7.27
CA ASP A 121 3.17 16.72 7.99
C ASP A 121 1.91 16.10 7.36
N THR A 122 1.34 15.12 8.05
CA THR A 122 0.14 14.42 7.57
C THR A 122 -1.10 15.31 7.47
N ARG A 123 -1.14 16.46 8.14
CA ARG A 123 -2.26 17.42 8.02
C ARG A 123 -2.29 18.07 6.64
N GLN A 124 -1.12 18.36 6.08
CA GLN A 124 -0.98 18.90 4.72
C GLN A 124 -1.11 17.81 3.67
N LEU A 125 -0.56 16.63 3.93
CA LEU A 125 -0.49 15.52 2.99
C LEU A 125 -1.84 14.84 2.74
N THR A 126 -2.63 14.62 3.80
CA THR A 126 -3.91 13.88 3.68
C THR A 126 -4.89 14.50 2.67
N PRO A 127 -5.12 15.83 2.64
CA PRO A 127 -6.00 16.43 1.63
C PRO A 127 -5.48 16.26 0.20
N LEU A 128 -4.17 16.30 0.00
CA LEU A 128 -3.54 16.11 -1.32
C LEU A 128 -3.76 14.69 -1.82
N VAL A 129 -3.44 13.70 -1.00
CA VAL A 129 -3.63 12.28 -1.34
C VAL A 129 -5.10 11.96 -1.60
N ARG A 130 -6.04 12.50 -0.81
CA ARG A 130 -7.48 12.31 -1.07
C ARG A 130 -7.90 12.84 -2.43
N ARG A 131 -7.46 14.06 -2.78
CA ARG A 131 -7.77 14.65 -4.09
C ARG A 131 -7.19 13.84 -5.25
N MET A 132 -5.98 13.31 -5.07
CA MET A 132 -5.33 12.47 -6.06
C MET A 132 -6.10 11.16 -6.29
N LEU A 133 -6.52 10.48 -5.22
CA LEU A 133 -7.18 9.17 -5.32
C LEU A 133 -8.58 9.20 -5.96
N VAL A 134 -9.22 10.37 -6.04
CA VAL A 134 -10.53 10.53 -6.69
C VAL A 134 -10.44 10.98 -8.15
N GLN A 135 -9.23 11.21 -8.68
CA GLN A 135 -9.06 11.55 -10.09
C GLN A 135 -9.38 10.34 -10.97
N ASP A 136 -10.04 10.60 -12.13
CA ASP A 136 -10.46 9.55 -13.04
C ASP A 136 -9.42 9.25 -14.13
N ASP A 137 -8.46 10.17 -14.34
CA ASP A 137 -7.39 9.99 -15.31
C ASP A 137 -6.04 9.65 -14.67
N LEU A 138 -5.32 8.72 -15.28
CA LEU A 138 -4.00 8.26 -14.85
C LEU A 138 -2.97 9.38 -14.82
N GLY A 139 -3.06 10.34 -15.74
CA GLY A 139 -2.12 11.46 -15.83
C GLY A 139 -2.22 12.38 -14.60
N SER A 140 -3.42 12.66 -14.13
CA SER A 140 -3.63 13.46 -12.91
C SER A 140 -3.14 12.75 -11.66
N ILE A 141 -3.32 11.44 -11.59
CA ILE A 141 -2.79 10.63 -10.46
C ILE A 141 -1.26 10.63 -10.49
N ARG A 142 -0.63 10.40 -11.64
CA ARG A 142 0.83 10.46 -11.79
C ARG A 142 1.40 11.83 -11.44
N ARG A 143 0.77 12.92 -11.88
CA ARG A 143 1.17 14.29 -11.47
C ARG A 143 1.06 14.47 -9.95
N GLY A 144 0.01 13.94 -9.33
CA GLY A 144 -0.13 13.96 -7.89
C GLY A 144 0.99 13.19 -7.17
N LEU A 145 1.39 12.02 -7.68
CA LEU A 145 2.52 11.25 -7.17
C LEU A 145 3.83 12.02 -7.32
N ALA A 146 4.09 12.63 -8.46
CA ALA A 146 5.27 13.47 -8.68
C ALA A 146 5.34 14.66 -7.71
N CYS A 147 4.20 15.30 -7.39
CA CYS A 147 4.15 16.34 -6.35
C CYS A 147 4.50 15.83 -4.95
N LEU A 148 4.40 14.53 -4.71
CA LEU A 148 4.83 13.87 -3.47
C LEU A 148 6.30 13.41 -3.53
N GLY A 149 7.03 13.71 -4.62
CA GLY A 149 8.39 13.24 -4.85
C GLY A 149 8.46 11.76 -5.27
N ILE A 150 7.34 11.19 -5.70
CA ILE A 150 7.26 9.82 -6.21
C ILE A 150 7.32 9.90 -7.74
N GLU A 151 8.52 9.86 -8.28
CA GLU A 151 8.74 9.81 -9.72
C GLU A 151 8.43 8.42 -10.27
N ASP A 152 8.14 8.33 -11.58
CA ASP A 152 7.61 7.19 -12.32
C ASP A 152 7.98 5.81 -11.77
N ALA A 153 6.98 4.98 -11.51
CA ALA A 153 7.14 3.58 -11.12
C ALA A 153 7.92 2.74 -12.16
N SER A 154 7.94 3.15 -13.43
CA SER A 154 8.75 2.54 -14.48
C SER A 154 10.27 2.66 -14.26
N ALA A 155 10.71 3.56 -13.38
CA ALA A 155 12.11 3.75 -12.98
C ALA A 155 12.46 3.00 -11.67
N MET A 156 11.51 2.29 -11.06
CA MET A 156 11.82 1.44 -9.92
C MET A 156 12.62 0.22 -10.41
N PRO A 157 13.81 -0.05 -9.85
CA PRO A 157 14.56 -1.24 -10.23
C PRO A 157 13.69 -2.47 -9.92
N SER A 158 13.42 -3.26 -10.98
CA SER A 158 12.83 -4.59 -10.83
C SER A 158 13.69 -5.36 -9.82
N PHE A 159 13.14 -5.71 -8.68
CA PHE A 159 13.81 -6.53 -7.70
C PHE A 159 13.96 -7.95 -8.27
N SER A 160 15.07 -8.22 -8.96
CA SER A 160 15.55 -9.57 -9.14
C SER A 160 16.11 -10.02 -7.79
N GLY A 161 15.22 -10.42 -6.89
CA GLY A 161 15.60 -11.12 -5.69
C GLY A 161 16.22 -12.44 -6.11
N ALA A 162 17.54 -12.54 -6.04
CA ALA A 162 18.23 -13.80 -6.11
C ALA A 162 17.69 -14.66 -4.95
N VAL A 163 16.80 -15.57 -5.28
CA VAL A 163 16.52 -16.75 -4.46
C VAL A 163 17.70 -17.68 -4.72
N ASN A 164 18.76 -17.54 -3.95
CA ASN A 164 19.78 -18.57 -3.83
C ASN A 164 19.39 -19.45 -2.63
N ALA A 165 19.13 -20.71 -3.00
CA ALA A 165 19.15 -21.97 -2.25
C ALA A 165 18.96 -21.93 -0.72
#